data_b2581b2cf68786229d320c619a74f563
#
_entry.id   b2581b2cf68786229d320c619a74f563
#
_cell.length_a   1.000
_cell.length_b   1.000
_cell.length_c   1.000
_cell.angle_alpha   90.00
_cell.angle_beta   90.00
_cell.angle_gamma   90.00
#
_symmetry.space_group_name_H-M   'P 1'
#
loop_
_entity.id
_entity.type
_entity.pdbx_description
1 polymer ?
#
loop_
_entity_poly.entity_id
_entity_poly.type
_entity_poly.pdbx_seq_one_letter_code
_entity_poly.pdbx_strand_id
1 'polypeptide(L)'
;MRVNADDPSDPEKGSPDLLRPPQAMRRPGYHRNWSAQSISRRVFEHYDHVHHLHFKERIRHFTWTWFTMTMATGGVANVLYHVPYRFSGLYAIGCIFFILNICLFIFNVTMISLRFYFHPSTFLHSLLHPTESLFIPASVISIGTILLNVSQYGLTEGKTGAWLLTTMNVLFWVYCGLAVVFSCGIYLIMWSTQTFTIASMTPVWIFPCYPLLVIGPHAGAIAKHLVHRRGEALDVLIGGFVFQGIGFMLSLMIYAAFIYRLMTQKLPQENLRPGMFVSVGPSGFTISGIVTMGMVIPEVASKDFLLPGNGELAANISRVMSVWAGLWLWGLAFWFFIVSVGAHWSCVQKRRMTFAMTFYSYVFPNTALTTATFAIAKALDNRPIAILGCVMTCILIVIWMSVFMMMIRAVIKKDILWPQKQEDREEGGWTKQDSEAKVCDLRRCSTVSVGLRLRTDDSQAPSAGLATTGTASSSLDRWADRAGSGNGVMDVPGHFVLQPEAGDVVRKDDDVRDMV
;
A
#
# COMPACT_ATOMS: atom_id res chain seq x y z
N MET A 1 -8.40 -69.00 2.70
CA MET A 1 -7.48 -69.99 3.26
C MET A 1 -6.72 -69.24 4.35
N ARG A 2 -7.07 -69.29 5.62
CA ARG A 2 -6.76 -70.30 6.65
C ARG A 2 -5.33 -70.79 6.52
N VAL A 3 -4.40 -70.62 7.48
CA VAL A 3 -4.29 -71.23 8.82
C VAL A 3 -3.15 -70.51 9.53
N ASN A 4 -3.24 -69.93 10.73
CA ASN A 4 -2.94 -70.47 12.07
C ASN A 4 -1.54 -71.14 12.23
N ALA A 5 -0.87 -70.69 13.18
CA ALA A 5 -0.59 -71.05 14.59
C ALA A 5 0.93 -71.31 14.72
N ASP A 6 1.67 -71.16 15.71
CA ASP A 6 1.60 -71.31 17.14
C ASP A 6 2.95 -70.87 17.75
N ASP A 7 2.88 -70.40 18.95
CA ASP A 7 3.84 -70.29 20.04
C ASP A 7 4.43 -71.67 20.45
N PRO A 8 5.44 -71.88 21.31
CA PRO A 8 5.94 -71.09 22.45
C PRO A 8 7.45 -71.23 22.80
N SER A 9 7.91 -70.51 23.74
CA SER A 9 8.64 -70.92 24.96
C SER A 9 9.71 -69.95 25.44
N ASP A 10 9.46 -69.43 26.59
CA ASP A 10 10.37 -68.91 27.63
C ASP A 10 11.36 -70.00 28.10
N PRO A 11 12.51 -69.74 28.78
CA PRO A 11 12.56 -69.10 30.07
C PRO A 11 13.87 -68.37 30.50
N GLU A 12 13.68 -67.53 31.49
CA GLU A 12 14.49 -67.33 32.70
C GLU A 12 15.84 -66.61 32.75
N LYS A 13 15.86 -65.65 33.65
CA LYS A 13 16.87 -65.30 34.67
C LYS A 13 17.80 -64.12 34.43
N GLY A 14 17.66 -63.16 35.36
CA GLY A 14 18.78 -62.34 35.81
C GLY A 14 18.48 -60.88 36.13
N SER A 15 17.89 -60.60 37.29
CA SER A 15 18.08 -59.31 37.97
C SER A 15 19.54 -59.06 38.33
N PRO A 16 20.01 -57.80 38.39
CA PRO A 16 19.87 -57.10 39.66
C PRO A 16 19.49 -55.63 39.58
N ASP A 17 18.82 -55.22 40.65
CA ASP A 17 18.64 -53.86 41.13
C ASP A 17 19.83 -52.96 40.86
N LEU A 18 19.56 -51.75 40.34
CA LEU A 18 20.23 -50.53 40.75
C LEU A 18 19.62 -49.32 40.00
N LEU A 19 19.20 -48.37 40.84
CA LEU A 19 18.88 -46.97 40.56
C LEU A 19 17.40 -46.60 40.54
N ARG A 20 16.85 -46.50 41.73
CA ARG A 20 15.71 -45.60 42.01
C ARG A 20 16.15 -44.16 41.75
N PRO A 21 15.38 -43.35 41.01
CA PRO A 21 15.62 -41.91 40.93
C PRO A 21 15.31 -41.26 42.30
N PRO A 22 16.03 -40.19 42.69
CA PRO A 22 15.81 -39.53 43.96
C PRO A 22 14.41 -38.94 44.06
N GLN A 23 13.76 -39.19 45.16
CA GLN A 23 12.47 -38.60 45.52
C GLN A 23 12.57 -37.06 45.41
N ALA A 24 11.85 -36.48 44.41
CA ALA A 24 11.68 -35.04 44.34
C ALA A 24 11.06 -34.51 45.63
N MET A 25 11.82 -33.74 46.37
CA MET A 25 11.29 -32.95 47.50
C MET A 25 10.05 -32.22 47.02
N ARG A 26 8.89 -32.57 47.59
CA ARG A 26 7.66 -31.81 47.46
C ARG A 26 7.91 -30.43 48.08
N ARG A 27 8.08 -29.42 47.21
CA ARG A 27 8.00 -28.02 47.65
C ARG A 27 6.56 -27.78 48.13
N PRO A 28 6.37 -27.08 49.29
CA PRO A 28 5.02 -26.77 49.76
C PRO A 28 4.30 -25.98 48.68
N GLY A 29 3.19 -26.50 48.22
CA GLY A 29 2.31 -25.86 47.26
C GLY A 29 1.75 -24.57 47.86
N TYR A 30 2.24 -23.43 47.39
CA TYR A 30 1.57 -22.16 47.56
C TYR A 30 0.33 -22.15 46.68
N HIS A 31 -0.75 -22.77 47.15
CA HIS A 31 -2.09 -22.58 46.59
C HIS A 31 -2.51 -21.15 46.95
N ARG A 32 -2.15 -20.18 46.07
CA ARG A 32 -2.84 -18.91 46.04
C ARG A 32 -4.27 -19.20 45.57
N ASN A 33 -5.19 -19.33 46.50
CA ASN A 33 -6.62 -19.32 46.23
C ASN A 33 -7.01 -17.99 45.60
N TRP A 34 -6.84 -17.89 44.28
CA TRP A 34 -7.51 -16.85 43.53
C TRP A 34 -8.98 -17.24 43.53
N SER A 35 -9.78 -16.52 44.32
CA SER A 35 -11.22 -16.77 44.28
C SER A 35 -11.71 -16.60 42.84
N ALA A 36 -12.52 -17.51 42.37
CA ALA A 36 -13.12 -17.46 41.04
C ALA A 36 -13.75 -16.08 40.76
N GLN A 37 -14.18 -15.37 41.81
CA GLN A 37 -14.66 -13.99 41.76
C GLN A 37 -13.60 -12.97 41.37
N SER A 38 -12.32 -13.11 41.78
CA SER A 38 -11.27 -12.15 41.42
C SER A 38 -10.80 -12.32 39.97
N ILE A 39 -10.86 -13.55 39.42
CA ILE A 39 -10.58 -13.84 38.01
C ILE A 39 -11.74 -13.35 37.16
N SER A 40 -12.97 -13.66 37.57
CA SER A 40 -14.20 -13.20 36.91
C SER A 40 -14.26 -11.66 36.85
N ARG A 41 -13.95 -10.97 37.95
CA ARG A 41 -13.96 -9.51 38.01
C ARG A 41 -12.92 -8.88 37.08
N ARG A 42 -11.70 -9.42 36.97
CA ARG A 42 -10.67 -8.91 36.04
C ARG A 42 -11.00 -9.21 34.58
N VAL A 43 -11.56 -10.37 34.29
CA VAL A 43 -12.03 -10.71 32.96
C VAL A 43 -13.20 -9.80 32.58
N PHE A 44 -14.12 -9.52 33.51
CA PHE A 44 -15.24 -8.60 33.30
C PHE A 44 -14.77 -7.14 33.13
N GLU A 45 -13.86 -6.66 33.98
CA GLU A 45 -13.27 -5.32 33.84
C GLU A 45 -12.47 -5.17 32.55
N HIS A 46 -11.75 -6.21 32.11
CA HIS A 46 -11.06 -6.22 30.82
C HIS A 46 -12.06 -6.29 29.64
N TYR A 47 -13.14 -7.03 29.78
CA TYR A 47 -14.21 -7.12 28.79
C TYR A 47 -14.99 -5.81 28.68
N ASP A 48 -15.31 -5.16 29.79
CA ASP A 48 -15.96 -3.85 29.83
C ASP A 48 -15.06 -2.74 29.25
N HIS A 49 -13.77 -2.73 29.56
CA HIS A 49 -12.81 -1.78 28.98
C HIS A 49 -12.72 -1.92 27.45
N VAL A 50 -12.82 -3.13 26.91
CA VAL A 50 -12.82 -3.39 25.47
C VAL A 50 -14.16 -3.01 24.81
N HIS A 51 -15.27 -3.03 25.56
CA HIS A 51 -16.59 -2.69 25.01
C HIS A 51 -16.94 -1.19 25.05
N HIS A 52 -16.29 -0.38 25.90
CA HIS A 52 -16.55 1.05 26.06
C HIS A 52 -15.28 1.91 25.88
N LEU A 53 -14.67 1.80 24.67
CA LEU A 53 -13.56 2.68 24.33
C LEU A 53 -14.05 4.11 24.09
N HIS A 54 -13.46 5.06 24.80
CA HIS A 54 -13.69 6.48 24.59
C HIS A 54 -13.22 6.91 23.19
N PHE A 55 -13.80 7.98 22.64
CA PHE A 55 -13.45 8.53 21.33
C PHE A 55 -11.94 8.77 21.18
N LYS A 56 -11.27 9.27 22.24
CA LYS A 56 -9.83 9.53 22.25
C LYS A 56 -8.99 8.25 22.04
N GLU A 57 -9.44 7.11 22.53
CA GLU A 57 -8.76 5.83 22.31
C GLU A 57 -9.05 5.25 20.92
N ARG A 58 -10.29 5.41 20.45
CA ARG A 58 -10.70 4.95 19.12
C ARG A 58 -9.99 5.70 17.99
N ILE A 59 -9.73 7.01 18.15
CA ILE A 59 -9.08 7.81 17.11
C ILE A 59 -7.63 7.39 16.88
N ARG A 60 -6.97 6.73 17.83
CA ARG A 60 -5.63 6.14 17.67
C ARG A 60 -5.57 5.16 16.50
N HIS A 61 -6.68 4.47 16.23
CA HIS A 61 -6.83 3.45 15.18
C HIS A 61 -7.28 4.02 13.83
N PHE A 62 -7.33 5.34 13.69
CA PHE A 62 -7.62 5.99 12.42
C PHE A 62 -6.33 6.13 11.61
N THR A 63 -6.16 5.30 10.58
CA THR A 63 -4.93 5.19 9.80
C THR A 63 -5.02 5.95 8.47
N TRP A 64 -3.89 6.07 7.76
CA TRP A 64 -3.84 6.70 6.43
C TRP A 64 -4.66 5.95 5.37
N THR A 65 -5.02 4.69 5.62
CA THR A 65 -5.87 3.89 4.72
C THR A 65 -7.25 4.50 4.47
N TRP A 66 -7.76 5.35 5.39
CA TRP A 66 -9.02 6.06 5.22
C TRP A 66 -9.03 7.02 4.02
N PHE A 67 -7.87 7.50 3.59
CA PHE A 67 -7.79 8.33 2.38
C PHE A 67 -8.06 7.55 1.09
N THR A 68 -8.06 6.22 1.11
CA THR A 68 -8.47 5.40 -0.04
C THR A 68 -9.95 5.61 -0.40
N MET A 69 -10.79 5.91 0.59
CA MET A 69 -12.20 6.29 0.37
C MET A 69 -12.32 7.59 -0.44
N THR A 70 -11.54 8.62 -0.09
CA THR A 70 -11.56 9.91 -0.80
C THR A 70 -10.99 9.79 -2.21
N MET A 71 -9.89 9.04 -2.39
CA MET A 71 -9.37 8.74 -3.73
C MET A 71 -10.45 8.09 -4.61
N ALA A 72 -11.14 7.08 -4.08
CA ALA A 72 -12.16 6.34 -4.82
C ALA A 72 -13.36 7.23 -5.16
N THR A 73 -13.83 8.04 -4.22
CA THR A 73 -14.98 8.95 -4.42
C THR A 73 -14.66 10.02 -5.46
N GLY A 74 -13.46 10.64 -5.39
CA GLY A 74 -12.98 11.58 -6.39
C GLY A 74 -12.79 10.94 -7.77
N GLY A 75 -12.33 9.68 -7.81
CA GLY A 75 -12.24 8.91 -9.03
C GLY A 75 -13.60 8.64 -9.69
N VAL A 76 -14.65 8.34 -8.90
CA VAL A 76 -16.02 8.20 -9.42
C VAL A 76 -16.53 9.50 -10.02
N ALA A 77 -16.30 10.65 -9.35
CA ALA A 77 -16.65 11.96 -9.89
C ALA A 77 -15.96 12.22 -11.25
N ASN A 78 -14.65 11.88 -11.34
CA ASN A 78 -13.89 11.97 -12.59
C ASN A 78 -14.49 11.08 -13.72
N VAL A 79 -14.88 9.83 -13.40
CA VAL A 79 -15.53 8.94 -14.39
C VAL A 79 -16.83 9.53 -14.90
N LEU A 80 -17.69 10.03 -13.99
CA LEU A 80 -19.00 10.63 -14.34
C LEU A 80 -18.85 11.84 -15.27
N TYR A 81 -17.77 12.61 -15.12
CA TYR A 81 -17.46 13.73 -16.02
C TYR A 81 -17.19 13.27 -17.47
N HIS A 82 -16.58 12.09 -17.64
CA HIS A 82 -16.18 11.57 -18.94
C HIS A 82 -17.25 10.76 -19.69
N VAL A 83 -18.40 10.47 -19.07
CA VAL A 83 -19.50 9.74 -19.73
C VAL A 83 -19.97 10.52 -20.95
N PRO A 84 -19.93 9.93 -22.18
CA PRO A 84 -20.30 10.65 -23.42
C PRO A 84 -21.80 10.81 -23.59
N TYR A 85 -22.61 9.84 -23.13
CA TYR A 85 -24.06 9.86 -23.26
C TYR A 85 -24.69 10.55 -22.05
N ARG A 86 -24.81 11.88 -22.14
CA ARG A 86 -25.29 12.71 -21.04
C ARG A 86 -26.82 12.80 -21.02
N PHE A 87 -27.40 12.45 -19.89
CA PHE A 87 -28.81 12.71 -19.59
C PHE A 87 -28.91 13.92 -18.63
N SER A 88 -30.12 14.51 -18.57
CA SER A 88 -30.40 15.60 -17.63
C SER A 88 -30.23 15.08 -16.20
N GLY A 89 -29.28 15.66 -15.45
CA GLY A 89 -28.96 15.24 -14.09
C GLY A 89 -27.61 14.53 -13.90
N LEU A 90 -26.98 13.98 -14.95
CA LEU A 90 -25.67 13.33 -14.82
C LEU A 90 -24.60 14.29 -14.26
N TYR A 91 -24.60 15.54 -14.74
CA TYR A 91 -23.70 16.56 -14.23
C TYR A 91 -23.92 16.83 -12.73
N ALA A 92 -25.19 16.91 -12.30
CA ALA A 92 -25.54 17.11 -10.89
C ALA A 92 -25.06 15.93 -10.02
N ILE A 93 -25.23 14.68 -10.50
CA ILE A 93 -24.72 13.48 -9.81
C ILE A 93 -23.20 13.56 -9.67
N GLY A 94 -22.47 13.94 -10.72
CA GLY A 94 -21.03 14.15 -10.67
C GLY A 94 -20.62 15.22 -9.65
N CYS A 95 -21.33 16.35 -9.60
CA CYS A 95 -21.11 17.38 -8.59
C CYS A 95 -21.38 16.87 -7.17
N ILE A 96 -22.42 16.04 -6.96
CA ILE A 96 -22.69 15.43 -5.64
C ILE A 96 -21.50 14.57 -5.18
N PHE A 97 -20.98 13.71 -6.05
CA PHE A 97 -19.79 12.91 -5.73
C PHE A 97 -18.56 13.79 -5.47
N PHE A 98 -18.38 14.86 -6.23
CA PHE A 98 -17.28 15.80 -6.04
C PHE A 98 -17.38 16.52 -4.69
N ILE A 99 -18.55 17.07 -4.32
CA ILE A 99 -18.76 17.75 -3.04
C ILE A 99 -18.62 16.75 -1.89
N LEU A 100 -19.20 15.56 -2.02
CA LEU A 100 -19.04 14.47 -1.05
C LEU A 100 -17.56 14.15 -0.83
N ASN A 101 -16.77 14.09 -1.91
CA ASN A 101 -15.33 13.85 -1.81
C ASN A 101 -14.61 14.93 -0.99
N ILE A 102 -14.94 16.20 -1.18
CA ILE A 102 -14.38 17.31 -0.39
C ILE A 102 -14.75 17.16 1.09
N CYS A 103 -16.03 16.88 1.39
CA CYS A 103 -16.49 16.68 2.76
C CYS A 103 -15.76 15.51 3.45
N LEU A 104 -15.63 14.37 2.75
CA LEU A 104 -14.90 13.20 3.25
C LEU A 104 -13.40 13.47 3.43
N PHE A 105 -12.80 14.26 2.54
CA PHE A 105 -11.40 14.66 2.65
C PHE A 105 -11.17 15.55 3.89
N ILE A 106 -12.00 16.56 4.10
CA ILE A 106 -11.92 17.41 5.31
C ILE A 106 -12.12 16.57 6.57
N PHE A 107 -13.08 15.63 6.56
CA PHE A 107 -13.27 14.69 7.66
C PHE A 107 -12.01 13.87 7.92
N ASN A 108 -11.39 13.26 6.91
CA ASN A 108 -10.20 12.45 7.06
C ASN A 108 -9.00 13.28 7.57
N VAL A 109 -8.79 14.50 7.05
CA VAL A 109 -7.74 15.41 7.52
C VAL A 109 -7.95 15.77 8.98
N THR A 110 -9.19 16.07 9.37
CA THR A 110 -9.54 16.39 10.76
C THR A 110 -9.26 15.21 11.68
N MET A 111 -9.68 13.99 11.30
CA MET A 111 -9.51 12.79 12.12
C MET A 111 -8.04 12.40 12.26
N ILE A 112 -7.25 12.46 11.19
CA ILE A 112 -5.82 12.14 11.27
C ILE A 112 -5.05 13.20 12.09
N SER A 113 -5.43 14.48 11.98
CA SER A 113 -4.86 15.55 12.78
C SER A 113 -5.17 15.39 14.26
N LEU A 114 -6.40 15.03 14.61
CA LEU A 114 -6.79 14.71 15.99
C LEU A 114 -6.05 13.48 16.51
N ARG A 115 -5.81 12.45 15.68
CA ARG A 115 -4.98 11.29 16.06
C ARG A 115 -3.59 11.75 16.49
N PHE A 116 -2.93 12.57 15.69
CA PHE A 116 -1.57 13.04 16.01
C PHE A 116 -1.55 14.04 17.17
N TYR A 117 -2.60 14.83 17.34
CA TYR A 117 -2.74 15.73 18.48
C TYR A 117 -2.90 14.98 19.81
N PHE A 118 -3.75 13.95 19.86
CA PHE A 118 -3.96 13.16 21.08
C PHE A 118 -2.87 12.10 21.31
N HIS A 119 -2.24 11.61 20.23
CA HIS A 119 -1.23 10.55 20.26
C HIS A 119 -0.03 10.88 19.37
N PRO A 120 0.84 11.85 19.74
CA PRO A 120 1.91 12.35 18.88
C PRO A 120 2.94 11.26 18.51
N SER A 121 3.14 10.25 19.33
CA SER A 121 4.02 9.11 19.00
C SER A 121 3.57 8.34 17.78
N THR A 122 2.26 8.33 17.47
CA THR A 122 1.72 7.59 16.31
C THR A 122 2.13 8.20 14.96
N PHE A 123 2.55 9.47 14.93
CA PHE A 123 3.03 10.11 13.70
C PHE A 123 4.30 9.42 13.19
N LEU A 124 5.32 9.30 14.04
CA LEU A 124 6.56 8.63 13.66
C LEU A 124 6.34 7.14 13.37
N HIS A 125 5.50 6.48 14.18
CA HIS A 125 5.13 5.09 13.96
C HIS A 125 4.46 4.87 12.60
N SER A 126 3.59 5.78 12.14
CA SER A 126 2.93 5.65 10.84
C SER A 126 3.90 5.74 9.66
N LEU A 127 5.00 6.49 9.79
CA LEU A 127 6.06 6.58 8.79
C LEU A 127 6.95 5.34 8.76
N LEU A 128 7.18 4.73 9.93
CA LEU A 128 8.08 3.58 10.08
C LEU A 128 7.35 2.23 9.91
N HIS A 129 6.02 2.22 9.95
CA HIS A 129 5.25 0.98 9.82
C HIS A 129 5.17 0.53 8.35
N PRO A 130 5.53 -0.73 8.00
CA PRO A 130 5.66 -1.17 6.60
C PRO A 130 4.37 -1.10 5.78
N THR A 131 3.21 -1.28 6.39
CA THR A 131 1.93 -1.24 5.69
C THR A 131 1.31 0.17 5.73
N GLU A 132 1.32 0.84 6.88
CA GLU A 132 0.69 2.15 7.04
C GLU A 132 1.41 3.24 6.23
N SER A 133 2.76 3.20 6.16
CA SER A 133 3.56 4.16 5.40
C SER A 133 3.25 4.14 3.90
N LEU A 134 2.91 2.98 3.34
CA LEU A 134 2.49 2.84 1.94
C LEU A 134 1.21 3.62 1.61
N PHE A 135 0.33 3.87 2.58
CA PHE A 135 -0.93 4.58 2.37
C PHE A 135 -0.86 6.08 2.65
N ILE A 136 0.27 6.62 3.17
CA ILE A 136 0.45 8.07 3.35
C ILE A 136 0.23 8.82 2.03
N PRO A 137 0.76 8.36 0.87
CA PRO A 137 0.52 9.01 -0.42
C PRO A 137 -0.94 9.06 -0.85
N ALA A 138 -1.83 8.25 -0.26
CA ALA A 138 -3.27 8.30 -0.55
C ALA A 138 -3.88 9.68 -0.22
N SER A 139 -3.35 10.38 0.78
CA SER A 139 -3.74 11.75 1.09
C SER A 139 -3.38 12.72 -0.04
N VAL A 140 -2.19 12.57 -0.62
CA VAL A 140 -1.72 13.38 -1.76
C VAL A 140 -2.53 13.06 -3.03
N ILE A 141 -2.82 11.77 -3.28
CA ILE A 141 -3.68 11.35 -4.39
C ILE A 141 -5.08 11.98 -4.25
N SER A 142 -5.61 12.01 -3.01
CA SER A 142 -6.91 12.64 -2.74
C SER A 142 -6.90 14.13 -3.09
N ILE A 143 -5.83 14.86 -2.77
CA ILE A 143 -5.65 16.27 -3.22
C ILE A 143 -5.65 16.32 -4.75
N GLY A 144 -4.88 15.45 -5.42
CA GLY A 144 -4.81 15.40 -6.88
C GLY A 144 -6.17 15.15 -7.54
N THR A 145 -6.97 14.23 -6.99
CA THR A 145 -8.33 13.96 -7.52
C THR A 145 -9.28 15.14 -7.28
N ILE A 146 -9.15 15.86 -6.16
CA ILE A 146 -9.93 17.08 -5.91
C ILE A 146 -9.55 18.15 -6.91
N LEU A 147 -8.26 18.43 -7.13
CA LEU A 147 -7.79 19.42 -8.10
C LEU A 147 -8.23 19.07 -9.52
N LEU A 148 -8.13 17.78 -9.91
CA LEU A 148 -8.65 17.30 -11.19
C LEU A 148 -10.15 17.57 -11.34
N ASN A 149 -10.94 17.27 -10.30
CA ASN A 149 -12.38 17.50 -10.32
C ASN A 149 -12.72 18.99 -10.32
N VAL A 150 -11.97 19.85 -9.61
CA VAL A 150 -12.13 21.33 -9.70
C VAL A 150 -11.87 21.79 -11.13
N SER A 151 -10.86 21.26 -11.82
CA SER A 151 -10.60 21.60 -13.22
C SER A 151 -11.71 21.14 -14.17
N GLN A 152 -12.40 20.05 -13.86
CA GLN A 152 -13.45 19.47 -14.69
C GLN A 152 -14.83 20.12 -14.47
N TYR A 153 -15.21 20.29 -13.21
CA TYR A 153 -16.54 20.80 -12.83
C TYR A 153 -16.54 22.30 -12.60
N GLY A 154 -15.40 22.90 -12.24
CA GLY A 154 -15.29 24.33 -11.92
C GLY A 154 -14.92 25.20 -13.12
N LEU A 155 -14.07 24.72 -14.05
CA LEU A 155 -13.67 25.47 -15.23
C LEU A 155 -14.74 25.34 -16.32
N THR A 156 -15.76 26.20 -16.29
CA THR A 156 -16.83 26.21 -17.30
C THR A 156 -16.63 27.44 -18.20
N GLU A 157 -16.58 27.21 -19.51
CA GLU A 157 -16.39 28.28 -20.49
C GLU A 157 -17.48 29.38 -20.34
N GLY A 158 -16.99 30.61 -20.23
CA GLY A 158 -17.85 31.80 -20.13
C GLY A 158 -18.56 32.03 -18.78
N LYS A 159 -18.48 31.12 -17.82
CA LYS A 159 -19.12 31.24 -16.49
C LYS A 159 -18.13 31.42 -15.35
N THR A 160 -16.90 30.93 -15.50
CA THR A 160 -15.86 30.99 -14.47
C THR A 160 -14.85 32.07 -14.81
N GLY A 161 -14.48 32.92 -13.85
CA GLY A 161 -13.47 33.95 -14.05
C GLY A 161 -12.07 33.40 -14.33
N ALA A 162 -11.29 34.19 -15.05
CA ALA A 162 -9.86 33.85 -15.39
C ALA A 162 -9.00 33.55 -14.16
N TRP A 163 -9.41 34.00 -12.97
CA TRP A 163 -8.70 33.78 -11.71
C TRP A 163 -8.62 32.29 -11.37
N LEU A 164 -9.71 31.53 -11.57
CA LEU A 164 -9.72 30.10 -11.22
C LEU A 164 -8.76 29.32 -12.11
N LEU A 165 -8.71 29.62 -13.42
CA LEU A 165 -7.78 28.97 -14.34
C LEU A 165 -6.33 29.26 -13.95
N THR A 166 -6.01 30.51 -13.61
CA THR A 166 -4.65 30.88 -13.15
C THR A 166 -4.32 30.17 -11.83
N THR A 167 -5.26 30.14 -10.89
CA THR A 167 -5.10 29.42 -9.61
C THR A 167 -4.86 27.91 -9.85
N MET A 168 -5.63 27.30 -10.74
CA MET A 168 -5.46 25.87 -11.06
C MET A 168 -4.13 25.58 -11.74
N ASN A 169 -3.62 26.49 -12.58
CA ASN A 169 -2.28 26.36 -13.17
C ASN A 169 -1.18 26.40 -12.08
N VAL A 170 -1.27 27.33 -11.13
CA VAL A 170 -0.32 27.38 -10.00
C VAL A 170 -0.43 26.11 -9.14
N LEU A 171 -1.65 25.69 -8.79
CA LEU A 171 -1.88 24.51 -7.96
C LEU A 171 -1.44 23.20 -8.66
N PHE A 172 -1.46 23.17 -10.00
CA PHE A 172 -0.90 22.06 -10.77
C PHE A 172 0.59 21.88 -10.48
N TRP A 173 1.38 22.94 -10.55
CA TRP A 173 2.83 22.88 -10.29
C TRP A 173 3.15 22.59 -8.81
N VAL A 174 2.37 23.17 -7.90
CA VAL A 174 2.47 22.85 -6.45
C VAL A 174 2.19 21.37 -6.21
N TYR A 175 1.17 20.81 -6.87
CA TYR A 175 0.85 19.40 -6.77
C TYR A 175 1.94 18.51 -7.37
N CYS A 176 2.54 18.88 -8.49
CA CYS A 176 3.69 18.17 -9.06
C CYS A 176 4.86 18.09 -8.07
N GLY A 177 5.22 19.21 -7.45
CA GLY A 177 6.25 19.25 -6.42
C GLY A 177 5.91 18.36 -5.22
N LEU A 178 4.68 18.45 -4.73
CA LEU A 178 4.19 17.62 -3.62
C LEU A 178 4.25 16.13 -3.97
N ALA A 179 3.81 15.74 -5.16
CA ALA A 179 3.81 14.35 -5.62
C ALA A 179 5.23 13.77 -5.70
N VAL A 180 6.21 14.55 -6.19
CA VAL A 180 7.61 14.13 -6.24
C VAL A 180 8.18 13.97 -4.84
N VAL A 181 7.98 14.95 -3.95
CA VAL A 181 8.50 14.93 -2.58
C VAL A 181 7.96 13.72 -1.82
N PHE A 182 6.64 13.46 -1.90
CA PHE A 182 6.05 12.31 -1.22
C PHE A 182 6.47 10.98 -1.85
N SER A 183 6.55 10.90 -3.18
CA SER A 183 7.00 9.68 -3.86
C SER A 183 8.43 9.32 -3.46
N CYS A 184 9.37 10.25 -3.62
CA CYS A 184 10.76 10.02 -3.27
C CYS A 184 10.96 9.83 -1.76
N GLY A 185 10.31 10.67 -0.94
CA GLY A 185 10.45 10.66 0.51
C GLY A 185 9.97 9.34 1.14
N ILE A 186 8.79 8.86 0.75
CA ILE A 186 8.26 7.60 1.29
C ILE A 186 9.11 6.41 0.85
N TYR A 187 9.54 6.33 -0.42
CA TYR A 187 10.43 5.25 -0.84
C TYR A 187 11.77 5.30 -0.11
N LEU A 188 12.38 6.48 0.08
CA LEU A 188 13.63 6.61 0.83
C LEU A 188 13.47 6.17 2.29
N ILE A 189 12.40 6.56 2.97
CA ILE A 189 12.10 6.12 4.34
C ILE A 189 11.94 4.60 4.37
N MET A 190 11.15 4.02 3.45
CA MET A 190 10.92 2.58 3.38
C MET A 190 12.23 1.81 3.15
N TRP A 191 13.04 2.22 2.19
CA TRP A 191 14.31 1.53 1.86
C TRP A 191 15.38 1.69 2.94
N SER A 192 15.34 2.77 3.72
CA SER A 192 16.30 3.01 4.80
C SER A 192 15.92 2.34 6.13
N THR A 193 14.62 2.10 6.38
CA THR A 193 14.15 1.68 7.70
C THR A 193 13.48 0.30 7.72
N GLN A 194 13.09 -0.24 6.55
CA GLN A 194 12.28 -1.44 6.47
C GLN A 194 12.90 -2.49 5.55
N THR A 195 12.70 -3.75 5.87
CA THR A 195 13.13 -4.87 5.03
C THR A 195 11.90 -5.59 4.48
N PHE A 196 11.72 -5.52 3.16
CA PHE A 196 10.63 -6.18 2.47
C PHE A 196 11.07 -7.51 1.86
N THR A 197 10.29 -8.55 2.12
CA THR A 197 10.49 -9.85 1.48
C THR A 197 9.62 -9.98 0.23
N ILE A 198 10.08 -10.70 -0.79
CA ILE A 198 9.28 -10.96 -1.99
C ILE A 198 7.96 -11.67 -1.65
N ALA A 199 7.94 -12.49 -0.59
CA ALA A 199 6.74 -13.19 -0.15
C ALA A 199 5.62 -12.22 0.30
N SER A 200 5.97 -11.08 0.93
CA SER A 200 5.03 -10.05 1.37
C SER A 200 4.68 -9.03 0.29
N MET A 201 5.31 -9.12 -0.89
CA MET A 201 5.09 -8.17 -1.97
C MET A 201 3.65 -8.20 -2.49
N THR A 202 3.08 -7.03 -2.65
CA THR A 202 1.77 -6.79 -3.29
C THR A 202 1.87 -5.56 -4.19
N PRO A 203 0.96 -5.37 -5.16
CA PRO A 203 0.92 -4.16 -5.98
C PRO A 203 0.75 -2.86 -5.19
N VAL A 204 0.40 -2.92 -3.90
CA VAL A 204 0.34 -1.75 -3.00
C VAL A 204 1.70 -1.04 -2.89
N TRP A 205 2.82 -1.72 -3.15
CA TRP A 205 4.15 -1.09 -3.21
C TRP A 205 4.26 0.01 -4.28
N ILE A 206 3.31 0.09 -5.22
CA ILE A 206 3.22 1.16 -6.21
C ILE A 206 2.68 2.47 -5.58
N PHE A 207 1.98 2.40 -4.44
CA PHE A 207 1.28 3.56 -3.87
C PHE A 207 2.14 4.83 -3.72
N PRO A 208 3.42 4.78 -3.32
CA PRO A 208 4.23 5.99 -3.23
C PRO A 208 4.40 6.75 -4.56
N CYS A 209 4.34 6.07 -5.72
CA CYS A 209 4.42 6.74 -7.01
C CYS A 209 3.04 7.08 -7.63
N TYR A 210 1.94 6.65 -7.02
CA TYR A 210 0.60 6.94 -7.53
C TYR A 210 0.24 8.44 -7.62
N PRO A 211 0.68 9.34 -6.71
CA PRO A 211 0.46 10.77 -6.90
C PRO A 211 0.94 11.30 -8.25
N LEU A 212 2.07 10.77 -8.75
CA LEU A 212 2.62 11.14 -10.06
C LEU A 212 1.70 10.72 -11.22
N LEU A 213 0.96 9.60 -11.05
CA LEU A 213 0.07 9.06 -12.08
C LEU A 213 -1.23 9.90 -12.27
N VAL A 214 -1.59 10.74 -11.32
CA VAL A 214 -2.75 11.63 -11.43
C VAL A 214 -2.40 12.93 -12.16
N ILE A 215 -1.11 13.26 -12.29
CA ILE A 215 -0.64 14.50 -12.91
C ILE A 215 -1.02 14.56 -14.39
N GLY A 216 -0.86 13.47 -15.15
CA GLY A 216 -1.19 13.44 -16.57
C GLY A 216 -2.65 13.74 -16.90
N PRO A 217 -3.63 13.05 -16.29
CA PRO A 217 -5.05 13.39 -16.42
C PRO A 217 -5.36 14.83 -16.01
N HIS A 218 -4.73 15.36 -14.97
CA HIS A 218 -4.89 16.73 -14.51
C HIS A 218 -4.31 17.74 -15.52
N ALA A 219 -3.11 17.48 -16.05
CA ALA A 219 -2.50 18.28 -17.10
C ALA A 219 -3.41 18.37 -18.34
N GLY A 220 -3.93 17.22 -18.80
CA GLY A 220 -4.86 17.18 -19.92
C GLY A 220 -6.18 17.91 -19.65
N ALA A 221 -6.67 17.91 -18.42
CA ALA A 221 -7.87 18.65 -18.03
C ALA A 221 -7.68 20.18 -18.05
N ILE A 222 -6.55 20.67 -17.49
CA ILE A 222 -6.25 22.11 -17.44
C ILE A 222 -5.87 22.64 -18.83
N ALA A 223 -5.03 21.91 -19.58
CA ALA A 223 -4.51 22.38 -20.86
C ALA A 223 -5.60 22.69 -21.89
N LYS A 224 -6.75 22.00 -21.84
CA LYS A 224 -7.93 22.28 -22.67
C LYS A 224 -8.46 23.70 -22.47
N HIS A 225 -8.34 24.25 -21.27
CA HIS A 225 -8.79 25.59 -20.93
C HIS A 225 -7.70 26.66 -21.13
N LEU A 226 -6.43 26.22 -21.31
CA LEU A 226 -5.28 27.10 -21.54
C LEU A 226 -4.96 27.30 -23.03
N VAL A 227 -5.80 26.84 -23.98
CA VAL A 227 -5.52 26.93 -25.44
C VAL A 227 -5.20 28.37 -25.88
N HIS A 228 -5.81 29.38 -25.27
CA HIS A 228 -5.51 30.79 -25.55
C HIS A 228 -4.16 31.27 -24.96
N ARG A 229 -3.61 30.54 -23.99
CA ARG A 229 -2.29 30.78 -23.37
C ARG A 229 -1.32 29.67 -23.75
N ARG A 230 -1.00 29.58 -25.07
CA ARG A 230 -0.28 28.45 -25.68
C ARG A 230 1.00 28.04 -24.94
N GLY A 231 1.80 29.02 -24.48
CA GLY A 231 3.03 28.75 -23.74
C GLY A 231 2.77 28.01 -22.43
N GLU A 232 1.84 28.53 -21.60
CA GLU A 232 1.47 27.92 -20.33
C GLU A 232 0.83 26.52 -20.53
N ALA A 233 0.01 26.35 -21.60
CA ALA A 233 -0.57 25.09 -21.94
C ALA A 233 0.49 24.05 -22.32
N LEU A 234 1.49 24.46 -23.10
CA LEU A 234 2.57 23.56 -23.52
C LEU A 234 3.45 23.17 -22.33
N ASP A 235 3.77 24.11 -21.42
CA ASP A 235 4.51 23.82 -20.19
C ASP A 235 3.80 22.79 -19.32
N VAL A 236 2.48 22.94 -19.13
CA VAL A 236 1.63 22.01 -18.37
C VAL A 236 1.61 20.62 -19.04
N LEU A 237 1.51 20.56 -20.39
CA LEU A 237 1.49 19.29 -21.13
C LEU A 237 2.84 18.57 -21.05
N ILE A 238 3.96 19.30 -21.21
CA ILE A 238 5.30 18.71 -21.12
C ILE A 238 5.57 18.25 -19.68
N GLY A 239 5.31 19.11 -18.69
CA GLY A 239 5.47 18.75 -17.27
C GLY A 239 4.60 17.55 -16.90
N GLY A 240 3.32 17.56 -17.32
CA GLY A 240 2.40 16.45 -17.12
C GLY A 240 2.91 15.13 -17.72
N PHE A 241 3.45 15.18 -18.91
CA PHE A 241 4.02 14.00 -19.59
C PHE A 241 5.25 13.46 -18.86
N VAL A 242 6.17 14.32 -18.42
CA VAL A 242 7.40 13.92 -17.71
C VAL A 242 7.06 13.27 -16.37
N PHE A 243 6.25 13.91 -15.53
CA PHE A 243 5.90 13.36 -14.21
C PHE A 243 5.03 12.10 -14.31
N GLN A 244 4.10 12.05 -15.26
CA GLN A 244 3.33 10.84 -15.55
C GLN A 244 4.25 9.69 -15.96
N GLY A 245 5.24 9.98 -16.79
CA GLY A 245 6.24 9.01 -17.25
C GLY A 245 7.04 8.41 -16.08
N ILE A 246 7.51 9.25 -15.15
CA ILE A 246 8.20 8.77 -13.94
C ILE A 246 7.31 7.81 -13.15
N GLY A 247 6.06 8.21 -12.86
CA GLY A 247 5.11 7.37 -12.13
C GLY A 247 4.85 6.03 -12.81
N PHE A 248 4.70 6.04 -14.14
CA PHE A 248 4.45 4.82 -14.90
C PHE A 248 5.69 3.90 -14.97
N MET A 249 6.88 4.45 -15.21
CA MET A 249 8.11 3.66 -15.29
C MET A 249 8.44 2.98 -13.96
N LEU A 250 8.28 3.68 -12.84
CA LEU A 250 8.41 3.08 -11.50
C LEU A 250 7.39 1.97 -11.29
N SER A 251 6.14 2.18 -11.71
CA SER A 251 5.10 1.15 -11.62
C SER A 251 5.44 -0.08 -12.46
N LEU A 252 6.01 0.11 -13.65
CA LEU A 252 6.43 -0.98 -14.55
C LEU A 252 7.55 -1.84 -13.92
N MET A 253 8.51 -1.22 -13.24
CA MET A 253 9.56 -1.94 -12.51
C MET A 253 8.95 -2.79 -11.38
N ILE A 254 7.96 -2.25 -10.66
CA ILE A 254 7.27 -2.98 -9.59
C ILE A 254 6.36 -4.10 -10.18
N TYR A 255 5.78 -3.91 -11.37
CA TYR A 255 5.05 -4.99 -12.05
C TYR A 255 5.93 -6.19 -12.35
N ALA A 256 7.17 -5.98 -12.79
CA ALA A 256 8.11 -7.07 -13.02
C ALA A 256 8.35 -7.89 -11.73
N ALA A 257 8.59 -7.21 -10.60
CA ALA A 257 8.72 -7.85 -9.32
C ALA A 257 7.43 -8.56 -8.86
N PHE A 258 6.26 -7.97 -9.13
CA PHE A 258 4.97 -8.57 -8.81
C PHE A 258 4.71 -9.85 -9.61
N ILE A 259 4.99 -9.86 -10.91
CA ILE A 259 4.88 -11.06 -11.75
C ILE A 259 5.84 -12.13 -11.25
N TYR A 260 7.11 -11.79 -10.95
CA TYR A 260 8.07 -12.71 -10.35
C TYR A 260 7.54 -13.31 -9.04
N ARG A 261 6.95 -12.48 -8.18
CA ARG A 261 6.34 -12.95 -6.93
C ARG A 261 5.17 -13.92 -7.19
N LEU A 262 4.30 -13.65 -8.17
CA LEU A 262 3.18 -14.55 -8.52
C LEU A 262 3.69 -15.90 -9.02
N MET A 263 4.78 -15.93 -9.78
CA MET A 263 5.38 -17.16 -10.28
C MET A 263 6.02 -17.99 -9.17
N THR A 264 6.63 -17.34 -8.17
CA THR A 264 7.41 -18.02 -7.12
C THR A 264 6.62 -18.30 -5.84
N GLN A 265 5.68 -17.43 -5.46
CA GLN A 265 5.01 -17.41 -4.15
C GLN A 265 3.48 -17.65 -4.21
N LYS A 266 2.95 -18.01 -5.38
CA LYS A 266 1.49 -18.16 -5.62
C LYS A 266 0.75 -16.83 -5.40
N LEU A 267 -0.60 -16.89 -5.32
CA LEU A 267 -1.45 -15.72 -5.07
C LEU A 267 -1.27 -15.18 -3.65
N PRO A 268 -1.44 -13.86 -3.43
CA PRO A 268 -1.45 -13.28 -2.09
C PRO A 268 -2.52 -13.89 -1.18
N GLN A 269 -2.33 -13.73 0.13
CA GLN A 269 -3.32 -14.11 1.12
C GLN A 269 -4.68 -13.45 0.82
N GLU A 270 -5.77 -14.10 1.20
CA GLU A 270 -7.13 -13.69 0.81
C GLU A 270 -7.43 -12.22 1.20
N ASN A 271 -6.99 -11.77 2.36
CA ASN A 271 -7.20 -10.39 2.85
C ASN A 271 -6.39 -9.33 2.07
N LEU A 272 -5.28 -9.71 1.44
CA LEU A 272 -4.42 -8.80 0.67
C LEU A 272 -4.78 -8.76 -0.84
N ARG A 273 -5.66 -9.65 -1.29
CA ARG A 273 -6.05 -9.72 -2.71
C ARG A 273 -6.74 -8.47 -3.26
N PRO A 274 -7.55 -7.69 -2.49
CA PRO A 274 -8.06 -6.43 -3.00
C PRO A 274 -6.96 -5.51 -3.55
N GLY A 275 -5.78 -5.54 -2.95
CA GLY A 275 -4.61 -4.81 -3.43
C GLY A 275 -4.12 -5.23 -4.83
N MET A 276 -4.55 -6.37 -5.38
CA MET A 276 -4.19 -6.76 -6.75
C MET A 276 -4.77 -5.82 -7.81
N PHE A 277 -5.95 -5.23 -7.56
CA PHE A 277 -6.53 -4.23 -8.47
C PHE A 277 -5.68 -2.96 -8.58
N VAL A 278 -4.81 -2.67 -7.61
CA VAL A 278 -3.88 -1.54 -7.66
C VAL A 278 -3.02 -1.60 -8.93
N SER A 279 -2.70 -2.80 -9.45
CA SER A 279 -1.93 -2.95 -10.70
C SER A 279 -2.66 -2.45 -11.96
N VAL A 280 -3.98 -2.27 -11.93
CA VAL A 280 -4.76 -1.75 -13.07
C VAL A 280 -4.56 -0.24 -13.25
N GLY A 281 -4.42 0.48 -12.12
CA GLY A 281 -4.45 1.95 -12.09
C GLY A 281 -3.33 2.64 -12.85
N PRO A 282 -2.05 2.27 -12.70
CA PRO A 282 -0.95 2.94 -13.37
C PRO A 282 -1.11 2.98 -14.89
N SER A 283 -1.47 1.87 -15.50
CA SER A 283 -1.76 1.83 -16.94
C SER A 283 -2.99 2.69 -17.27
N GLY A 284 -4.08 2.59 -16.51
CA GLY A 284 -5.30 3.35 -16.74
C GLY A 284 -5.11 4.87 -16.65
N PHE A 285 -4.45 5.37 -15.58
CA PHE A 285 -4.16 6.80 -15.46
C PHE A 285 -3.21 7.29 -16.55
N THR A 286 -2.22 6.49 -16.93
CA THR A 286 -1.29 6.84 -18.00
C THR A 286 -2.01 6.97 -19.34
N ILE A 287 -2.90 6.05 -19.68
CA ILE A 287 -3.71 6.13 -20.89
C ILE A 287 -4.57 7.40 -20.90
N SER A 288 -5.31 7.62 -19.80
CA SER A 288 -6.16 8.80 -19.67
C SER A 288 -5.36 10.08 -19.80
N GLY A 289 -4.15 10.14 -19.20
CA GLY A 289 -3.25 11.29 -19.30
C GLY A 289 -2.71 11.49 -20.71
N ILE A 290 -1.95 10.50 -21.24
CA ILE A 290 -1.24 10.67 -22.53
C ILE A 290 -2.18 10.87 -23.70
N VAL A 291 -3.32 10.14 -23.75
CA VAL A 291 -4.29 10.29 -24.84
C VAL A 291 -4.98 11.65 -24.77
N THR A 292 -5.37 12.10 -23.56
CA THR A 292 -6.00 13.41 -23.41
C THR A 292 -5.03 14.54 -23.73
N MET A 293 -3.78 14.47 -23.27
CA MET A 293 -2.74 15.44 -23.61
C MET A 293 -2.44 15.43 -25.10
N GLY A 294 -2.31 14.24 -25.72
CA GLY A 294 -2.08 14.10 -27.15
C GLY A 294 -3.18 14.69 -28.01
N MET A 295 -4.44 14.68 -27.54
CA MET A 295 -5.56 15.31 -28.24
C MET A 295 -5.51 16.85 -28.20
N VAL A 296 -4.89 17.44 -27.16
CA VAL A 296 -4.78 18.89 -26.99
C VAL A 296 -3.53 19.46 -27.68
N ILE A 297 -2.45 18.70 -27.83
CA ILE A 297 -1.19 19.16 -28.44
C ILE A 297 -1.39 19.88 -29.79
N PRO A 298 -2.19 19.39 -30.76
CA PRO A 298 -2.37 20.08 -32.04
C PRO A 298 -3.00 21.46 -31.94
N GLU A 299 -3.76 21.75 -30.87
CA GLU A 299 -4.42 23.03 -30.66
C GLU A 299 -3.47 24.09 -30.07
N VAL A 300 -2.41 23.65 -29.37
CA VAL A 300 -1.49 24.54 -28.63
C VAL A 300 -0.08 24.60 -29.25
N ALA A 301 0.29 23.64 -30.10
CA ALA A 301 1.60 23.57 -30.70
C ALA A 301 1.93 24.81 -31.56
N SER A 302 3.16 25.28 -31.45
CA SER A 302 3.70 26.33 -32.32
C SER A 302 4.15 25.76 -33.67
N LYS A 303 4.40 26.66 -34.65
CA LYS A 303 4.91 26.27 -35.98
C LYS A 303 6.25 25.51 -35.94
N ASP A 304 7.03 25.73 -34.87
CA ASP A 304 8.36 25.13 -34.68
C ASP A 304 8.37 24.07 -33.56
N PHE A 305 7.20 23.57 -33.14
CA PHE A 305 7.10 22.56 -32.10
C PHE A 305 7.81 21.27 -32.53
N LEU A 306 8.87 20.88 -31.79
CA LEU A 306 9.73 19.70 -32.00
C LEU A 306 10.40 19.61 -33.39
N LEU A 307 9.80 20.13 -34.45
CA LEU A 307 10.30 20.13 -35.83
C LEU A 307 10.26 21.56 -36.36
N PRO A 308 11.42 22.24 -36.59
CA PRO A 308 11.45 23.58 -37.15
C PRO A 308 10.69 23.68 -38.49
N GLY A 309 9.71 24.60 -38.56
CA GLY A 309 8.87 24.81 -39.73
C GLY A 309 7.77 23.75 -39.95
N ASN A 310 7.74 22.62 -39.22
CA ASN A 310 6.79 21.52 -39.36
C ASN A 310 6.13 21.15 -38.03
N GLY A 311 5.89 22.10 -37.14
CA GLY A 311 5.32 21.86 -35.81
C GLY A 311 3.93 21.24 -35.83
N GLU A 312 3.11 21.53 -36.85
CA GLU A 312 1.79 20.88 -37.02
C GLU A 312 1.94 19.38 -37.29
N LEU A 313 2.90 18.98 -38.14
CA LEU A 313 3.19 17.56 -38.40
C LEU A 313 3.66 16.87 -37.11
N ALA A 314 4.57 17.49 -36.35
CA ALA A 314 5.07 16.97 -35.07
C ALA A 314 3.93 16.79 -34.05
N ALA A 315 3.01 17.75 -33.97
CA ALA A 315 1.85 17.69 -33.09
C ALA A 315 0.88 16.54 -33.48
N ASN A 316 0.63 16.36 -34.77
CA ASN A 316 -0.20 15.25 -35.27
C ASN A 316 0.46 13.88 -35.04
N ILE A 317 1.78 13.77 -35.26
CA ILE A 317 2.54 12.55 -34.93
C ILE A 317 2.44 12.26 -33.43
N SER A 318 2.63 13.26 -32.55
CA SER A 318 2.51 13.11 -31.10
C SER A 318 1.12 12.60 -30.69
N ARG A 319 0.06 13.11 -31.31
CA ARG A 319 -1.33 12.64 -31.13
C ARG A 319 -1.48 11.16 -31.52
N VAL A 320 -1.00 10.77 -32.69
CA VAL A 320 -1.07 9.39 -33.18
C VAL A 320 -0.31 8.45 -32.27
N MET A 321 0.92 8.82 -31.88
CA MET A 321 1.76 8.03 -30.97
C MET A 321 1.11 7.85 -29.59
N SER A 322 0.46 8.88 -29.05
CA SER A 322 -0.24 8.81 -27.77
C SER A 322 -1.41 7.82 -27.80
N VAL A 323 -2.13 7.72 -28.92
CA VAL A 323 -3.24 6.76 -29.09
C VAL A 323 -2.71 5.34 -29.20
N TRP A 324 -1.67 5.08 -30.01
CA TRP A 324 -1.08 3.74 -30.14
C TRP A 324 -0.48 3.25 -28.82
N ALA A 325 0.28 4.08 -28.13
CA ALA A 325 0.79 3.76 -26.80
C ALA A 325 -0.36 3.51 -25.81
N GLY A 326 -1.40 4.34 -25.88
CA GLY A 326 -2.62 4.18 -25.09
C GLY A 326 -3.30 2.83 -25.31
N LEU A 327 -3.38 2.33 -26.55
CA LEU A 327 -3.97 1.02 -26.86
C LEU A 327 -3.18 -0.14 -26.26
N TRP A 328 -1.84 -0.10 -26.32
CA TRP A 328 -1.03 -1.14 -25.70
C TRP A 328 -1.23 -1.18 -24.18
N LEU A 329 -1.21 -0.02 -23.57
CA LEU A 329 -1.43 0.10 -22.12
C LEU A 329 -2.86 -0.31 -21.73
N TRP A 330 -3.85 -0.06 -22.58
CA TRP A 330 -5.23 -0.47 -22.37
C TRP A 330 -5.37 -2.00 -22.32
N GLY A 331 -4.71 -2.69 -23.25
CA GLY A 331 -4.59 -4.14 -23.19
C GLY A 331 -3.95 -4.63 -21.90
N LEU A 332 -2.84 -4.00 -21.47
CA LEU A 332 -2.16 -4.33 -20.21
C LEU A 332 -3.05 -4.10 -18.98
N ALA A 333 -3.80 -3.00 -18.95
CA ALA A 333 -4.73 -2.69 -17.87
C ALA A 333 -5.86 -3.72 -17.77
N PHE A 334 -6.44 -4.13 -18.92
CA PHE A 334 -7.44 -5.21 -18.96
C PHE A 334 -6.86 -6.55 -18.54
N TRP A 335 -5.62 -6.87 -18.93
CA TRP A 335 -4.97 -8.09 -18.51
C TRP A 335 -4.85 -8.16 -16.97
N PHE A 336 -4.35 -7.10 -16.33
CA PHE A 336 -4.28 -7.02 -14.87
C PHE A 336 -5.66 -7.05 -14.21
N PHE A 337 -6.67 -6.42 -14.84
CA PHE A 337 -8.05 -6.47 -14.35
C PHE A 337 -8.59 -7.91 -14.35
N ILE A 338 -8.44 -8.65 -15.44
CA ILE A 338 -8.90 -10.05 -15.55
C ILE A 338 -8.16 -10.94 -14.55
N VAL A 339 -6.84 -10.79 -14.42
CA VAL A 339 -6.04 -11.52 -13.42
C VAL A 339 -6.53 -11.22 -12.00
N SER A 340 -6.82 -9.96 -11.69
CA SER A 340 -7.31 -9.55 -10.36
C SER A 340 -8.71 -10.13 -10.09
N VAL A 341 -9.63 -10.06 -11.04
CA VAL A 341 -10.96 -10.68 -10.93
C VAL A 341 -10.86 -12.20 -10.74
N GLY A 342 -10.04 -12.88 -11.55
CA GLY A 342 -9.81 -14.32 -11.44
C GLY A 342 -9.23 -14.73 -10.07
N ALA A 343 -8.31 -13.94 -9.53
CA ALA A 343 -7.75 -14.19 -8.21
C ALA A 343 -8.79 -14.11 -7.08
N HIS A 344 -9.85 -13.29 -7.25
CA HIS A 344 -10.92 -13.14 -6.27
C HIS A 344 -11.98 -14.24 -6.34
N TRP A 345 -12.09 -14.94 -7.45
CA TRP A 345 -13.10 -15.99 -7.64
C TRP A 345 -13.10 -17.02 -6.51
N SER A 346 -11.91 -17.46 -6.09
CA SER A 346 -11.77 -18.42 -4.99
C SER A 346 -12.14 -17.86 -3.61
N CYS A 347 -12.05 -16.54 -3.42
CA CYS A 347 -12.43 -15.87 -2.16
C CYS A 347 -13.93 -15.73 -2.03
N VAL A 348 -14.62 -15.42 -3.13
CA VAL A 348 -16.09 -15.28 -3.15
C VAL A 348 -16.75 -16.60 -2.78
N GLN A 349 -16.28 -17.72 -3.31
CA GLN A 349 -16.80 -19.05 -3.00
C GLN A 349 -16.68 -19.40 -1.51
N LYS A 350 -15.60 -18.98 -0.84
CA LYS A 350 -15.30 -19.37 0.53
C LYS A 350 -15.83 -18.41 1.60
N ARG A 351 -16.40 -17.26 1.22
CA ARG A 351 -16.91 -16.18 2.13
C ARG A 351 -15.93 -15.80 3.25
N ARG A 352 -14.62 -15.81 3.00
CA ARG A 352 -13.59 -15.64 4.02
C ARG A 352 -13.06 -14.22 4.16
N MET A 353 -13.57 -13.27 3.37
CA MET A 353 -13.05 -11.90 3.40
C MET A 353 -13.81 -11.06 4.42
N THR A 354 -13.08 -10.49 5.35
CA THR A 354 -13.56 -9.44 6.27
C THR A 354 -13.33 -8.08 5.63
N PHE A 355 -14.20 -7.10 5.92
CA PHE A 355 -14.07 -5.75 5.37
C PHE A 355 -12.78 -5.09 5.88
N ALA A 356 -12.04 -4.44 5.00
CA ALA A 356 -10.89 -3.57 5.28
C ALA A 356 -10.96 -2.33 4.37
N MET A 357 -10.32 -1.22 4.77
CA MET A 357 -10.31 0.01 3.95
C MET A 357 -9.64 -0.21 2.60
N THR A 358 -8.77 -1.21 2.48
CA THR A 358 -8.18 -1.66 1.22
C THR A 358 -9.21 -2.14 0.18
N PHE A 359 -10.49 -2.39 0.55
CA PHE A 359 -11.57 -2.71 -0.39
C PHE A 359 -11.85 -1.56 -1.38
N TYR A 360 -11.49 -0.31 -1.05
CA TYR A 360 -11.54 0.79 -2.02
C TYR A 360 -10.60 0.59 -3.21
N SER A 361 -9.67 -0.36 -3.15
CA SER A 361 -8.89 -0.82 -4.32
C SER A 361 -9.74 -1.47 -5.41
N TYR A 362 -10.94 -1.95 -5.11
CA TYR A 362 -11.91 -2.36 -6.13
C TYR A 362 -12.46 -1.18 -6.95
N VAL A 363 -12.38 0.04 -6.41
CA VAL A 363 -12.97 1.23 -7.03
C VAL A 363 -11.90 2.07 -7.71
N PHE A 364 -10.94 2.61 -6.96
CA PHE A 364 -10.04 3.65 -7.46
C PHE A 364 -9.24 3.25 -8.72
N PRO A 365 -8.54 2.10 -8.77
CA PRO A 365 -7.84 1.68 -9.99
C PRO A 365 -8.78 1.44 -11.18
N ASN A 366 -9.99 0.98 -10.92
CA ASN A 366 -10.99 0.75 -11.95
C ASN A 366 -11.63 2.05 -12.44
N THR A 367 -11.61 3.15 -11.68
CA THR A 367 -11.94 4.49 -12.22
C THR A 367 -10.94 4.89 -13.30
N ALA A 368 -9.66 4.58 -13.11
CA ALA A 368 -8.63 4.84 -14.10
C ALA A 368 -8.84 4.04 -15.38
N LEU A 369 -9.15 2.75 -15.27
CA LEU A 369 -9.46 1.91 -16.44
C LEU A 369 -10.69 2.41 -17.18
N THR A 370 -11.73 2.83 -16.46
CA THR A 370 -12.98 3.35 -17.07
C THR A 370 -12.73 4.67 -17.79
N THR A 371 -12.00 5.62 -17.18
CA THR A 371 -11.64 6.89 -17.83
C THR A 371 -10.72 6.68 -19.02
N ALA A 372 -9.79 5.73 -18.94
CA ALA A 372 -8.94 5.31 -20.04
C ALA A 372 -9.78 4.78 -21.21
N THR A 373 -10.78 3.94 -20.93
CA THR A 373 -11.70 3.41 -21.93
C THR A 373 -12.46 4.53 -22.65
N PHE A 374 -12.92 5.55 -21.92
CA PHE A 374 -13.54 6.73 -22.52
C PHE A 374 -12.55 7.55 -23.36
N ALA A 375 -11.30 7.71 -22.89
CA ALA A 375 -10.28 8.43 -23.64
C ALA A 375 -9.96 7.74 -24.99
N ILE A 376 -9.82 6.41 -24.99
CA ILE A 376 -9.63 5.60 -26.21
C ILE A 376 -10.87 5.66 -27.10
N ALA A 377 -12.09 5.52 -26.53
CA ALA A 377 -13.33 5.62 -27.30
C ALA A 377 -13.45 6.96 -28.03
N LYS A 378 -13.10 8.05 -27.37
CA LYS A 378 -13.09 9.40 -27.94
C LYS A 378 -12.03 9.57 -29.01
N ALA A 379 -10.82 9.04 -28.78
CA ALA A 379 -9.69 9.16 -29.72
C ALA A 379 -9.94 8.40 -31.04
N LEU A 380 -10.63 7.24 -30.94
CA LEU A 380 -10.97 6.40 -32.10
C LEU A 380 -12.35 6.68 -32.66
N ASP A 381 -13.14 7.59 -32.08
CA ASP A 381 -14.55 7.81 -32.40
C ASP A 381 -15.36 6.51 -32.41
N ASN A 382 -15.11 5.62 -31.45
CA ASN A 382 -15.65 4.27 -31.43
C ASN A 382 -16.80 4.13 -30.44
N ARG A 383 -18.02 3.98 -30.97
CA ARG A 383 -19.26 3.85 -30.19
C ARG A 383 -19.31 2.58 -29.29
N PRO A 384 -18.94 1.39 -29.76
CA PRO A 384 -18.87 0.18 -28.94
C PRO A 384 -17.99 0.34 -27.70
N ILE A 385 -16.81 0.95 -27.83
CA ILE A 385 -15.90 1.20 -26.69
C ILE A 385 -16.51 2.22 -25.71
N ALA A 386 -17.20 3.23 -26.23
CA ALA A 386 -17.93 4.20 -25.40
C ALA A 386 -19.04 3.54 -24.57
N ILE A 387 -19.79 2.61 -25.16
CA ILE A 387 -20.82 1.81 -24.47
C ILE A 387 -20.17 0.93 -23.39
N LEU A 388 -19.06 0.27 -23.70
CA LEU A 388 -18.30 -0.51 -22.71
C LEU A 388 -17.92 0.36 -21.50
N GLY A 389 -17.41 1.58 -21.72
CA GLY A 389 -17.10 2.54 -20.64
C GLY A 389 -18.33 2.90 -19.79
N CYS A 390 -19.51 3.06 -20.41
CA CYS A 390 -20.76 3.32 -19.67
C CYS A 390 -21.18 2.11 -18.81
N VAL A 391 -21.07 0.89 -19.32
CA VAL A 391 -21.35 -0.34 -18.56
C VAL A 391 -20.39 -0.43 -17.36
N MET A 392 -19.09 -0.19 -17.60
CA MET A 392 -18.09 -0.16 -16.51
C MET A 392 -18.41 0.90 -15.47
N THR A 393 -18.90 2.08 -15.88
CA THR A 393 -19.32 3.16 -14.96
C THR A 393 -20.48 2.71 -14.07
N CYS A 394 -21.50 2.07 -14.62
CA CYS A 394 -22.63 1.56 -13.82
C CYS A 394 -22.17 0.52 -12.79
N ILE A 395 -21.34 -0.43 -13.20
CA ILE A 395 -20.78 -1.45 -12.30
C ILE A 395 -19.94 -0.79 -11.21
N LEU A 396 -19.11 0.19 -11.56
CA LEU A 396 -18.24 0.90 -10.64
C LEU A 396 -19.01 1.65 -9.54
N ILE A 397 -20.13 2.32 -9.91
CA ILE A 397 -20.99 3.00 -8.94
C ILE A 397 -21.60 1.99 -7.97
N VAL A 398 -22.07 0.83 -8.47
CA VAL A 398 -22.62 -0.23 -7.62
C VAL A 398 -21.55 -0.78 -6.65
N ILE A 399 -20.32 -0.98 -7.13
CA ILE A 399 -19.20 -1.42 -6.28
C ILE A 399 -18.88 -0.36 -5.24
N TRP A 400 -18.79 0.92 -5.64
CA TRP A 400 -18.52 2.03 -4.71
C TRP A 400 -19.59 2.09 -3.59
N MET A 401 -20.88 2.04 -3.97
CA MET A 401 -21.97 2.02 -3.01
C MET A 401 -21.88 0.83 -2.05
N SER A 402 -21.58 -0.35 -2.58
CA SER A 402 -21.44 -1.58 -1.78
C SER A 402 -20.29 -1.47 -0.78
N VAL A 403 -19.11 -1.00 -1.21
CA VAL A 403 -17.94 -0.80 -0.34
C VAL A 403 -18.22 0.26 0.72
N PHE A 404 -18.87 1.37 0.34
CA PHE A 404 -19.23 2.44 1.27
C PHE A 404 -20.22 1.95 2.34
N MET A 405 -21.24 1.19 1.96
CA MET A 405 -22.19 0.59 2.90
C MET A 405 -21.52 -0.47 3.81
N MET A 406 -20.61 -1.26 3.27
CA MET A 406 -19.82 -2.22 4.07
C MET A 406 -18.93 -1.49 5.08
N MET A 407 -18.33 -0.37 4.72
CA MET A 407 -17.55 0.48 5.61
C MET A 407 -18.41 1.01 6.76
N ILE A 408 -19.57 1.61 6.47
CA ILE A 408 -20.50 2.10 7.51
C ILE A 408 -20.89 0.96 8.45
N ARG A 409 -21.26 -0.19 7.90
CA ARG A 409 -21.58 -1.37 8.69
C ARG A 409 -20.42 -1.81 9.59
N ALA A 410 -19.18 -1.79 9.08
CA ALA A 410 -17.99 -2.17 9.84
C ALA A 410 -17.70 -1.17 10.99
N VAL A 411 -17.93 0.14 10.77
CA VAL A 411 -17.84 1.15 11.83
C VAL A 411 -18.88 0.92 12.92
N ILE A 412 -20.15 0.66 12.53
CA ILE A 412 -21.25 0.42 13.47
C ILE A 412 -21.02 -0.87 14.27
N LYS A 413 -20.52 -1.94 13.62
CA LYS A 413 -20.22 -3.22 14.26
C LYS A 413 -18.93 -3.21 15.07
N LYS A 414 -18.20 -2.08 15.08
CA LYS A 414 -16.91 -1.96 15.76
C LYS A 414 -15.87 -2.97 15.23
N ASP A 415 -15.94 -3.27 13.92
CA ASP A 415 -14.98 -4.15 13.24
C ASP A 415 -13.74 -3.38 12.79
N ILE A 416 -13.85 -2.08 12.54
CA ILE A 416 -12.77 -1.13 12.29
C ILE A 416 -12.79 -0.02 13.35
N LEU A 417 -11.70 0.70 13.53
CA LEU A 417 -11.48 1.65 14.64
C LEU A 417 -11.56 0.99 16.02
N TRP A 418 -11.08 -0.25 16.11
CA TRP A 418 -11.08 -1.03 17.35
C TRP A 418 -9.76 -1.79 17.50
N PRO A 419 -9.17 -1.86 18.73
CA PRO A 419 -7.88 -2.52 18.94
C PRO A 419 -7.93 -4.00 18.58
N GLN A 420 -6.83 -4.50 18.01
CA GLN A 420 -6.60 -5.90 17.65
C GLN A 420 -7.54 -6.49 16.60
N LYS A 421 -8.39 -5.67 15.96
CA LYS A 421 -9.24 -6.10 14.85
C LYS A 421 -8.67 -5.62 13.52
N GLN A 422 -8.65 -6.50 12.54
CA GLN A 422 -8.30 -6.29 11.12
C GLN A 422 -7.01 -5.47 10.85
N GLU A 423 -7.15 -4.23 10.41
CA GLU A 423 -6.05 -3.34 10.03
C GLU A 423 -5.17 -2.97 11.22
N ASP A 424 -5.72 -2.99 12.44
CA ASP A 424 -5.02 -2.61 13.65
C ASP A 424 -4.13 -3.71 14.23
N ARG A 425 -4.22 -4.93 13.72
CA ARG A 425 -3.27 -6.00 14.10
C ARG A 425 -1.86 -5.69 13.62
N GLU A 426 -1.75 -4.97 12.50
CA GLU A 426 -0.49 -4.72 11.80
C GLU A 426 -0.24 -3.23 11.57
N GLU A 427 -1.26 -2.37 11.51
CA GLU A 427 -1.18 -0.99 11.03
C GLU A 427 -1.38 0.08 12.13
N GLY A 428 -2.10 -0.19 13.19
CA GLY A 428 -2.50 0.81 14.19
C GLY A 428 -1.48 1.17 15.27
N GLY A 429 -0.22 0.75 15.16
CA GLY A 429 0.82 1.05 16.17
C GLY A 429 0.64 0.29 17.49
N TRP A 430 -0.24 -0.70 17.52
CA TRP A 430 -0.35 -1.68 18.59
C TRP A 430 0.58 -2.87 18.29
N THR A 431 1.86 -2.68 18.45
CA THR A 431 2.78 -3.81 18.42
C THR A 431 2.65 -4.61 19.72
N LYS A 432 2.97 -5.91 19.64
CA LYS A 432 3.12 -6.78 20.82
C LYS A 432 4.02 -6.16 21.90
N GLN A 433 4.87 -5.20 21.56
CA GLN A 433 5.74 -4.46 22.45
C GLN A 433 4.98 -3.65 23.51
N ASP A 434 3.83 -3.02 23.20
CA ASP A 434 3.04 -2.29 24.20
C ASP A 434 2.36 -3.23 25.20
N SER A 435 2.01 -4.45 24.78
CA SER A 435 1.51 -5.48 25.69
C SER A 435 2.63 -6.13 26.50
N GLU A 436 3.82 -6.31 25.94
CA GLU A 436 5.00 -6.82 26.63
C GLU A 436 5.60 -5.79 27.59
N ALA A 437 5.61 -4.49 27.23
CA ALA A 437 6.00 -3.41 28.14
C ALA A 437 5.06 -3.31 29.35
N LYS A 438 3.73 -3.42 29.15
CA LYS A 438 2.76 -3.49 30.26
C LYS A 438 2.91 -4.75 31.10
N VAL A 439 3.22 -5.89 30.50
CA VAL A 439 3.50 -7.12 31.23
C VAL A 439 4.84 -7.04 31.99
N CYS A 440 5.85 -6.37 31.42
CA CYS A 440 7.12 -6.11 32.11
C CYS A 440 6.94 -5.14 33.30
N ASP A 441 6.14 -4.09 33.15
CA ASP A 441 5.83 -3.16 34.24
C ASP A 441 5.00 -3.83 35.33
N LEU A 442 4.05 -4.68 34.98
CA LEU A 442 3.29 -5.48 35.96
C LEU A 442 4.18 -6.50 36.68
N ARG A 443 5.17 -7.10 36.01
CA ARG A 443 6.17 -7.98 36.64
C ARG A 443 7.13 -7.19 37.52
N ARG A 444 7.55 -5.99 37.10
CA ARG A 444 8.38 -5.10 37.93
C ARG A 444 7.65 -4.64 39.19
N CYS A 445 6.38 -4.25 39.07
CA CYS A 445 5.56 -3.89 40.25
C CYS A 445 5.33 -5.09 41.18
N SER A 446 5.21 -6.30 40.69
CA SER A 446 5.06 -7.49 41.53
C SER A 446 6.36 -7.92 42.22
N THR A 447 7.51 -7.72 41.58
CA THR A 447 8.83 -7.99 42.21
C THR A 447 9.21 -6.95 43.26
N VAL A 448 8.82 -5.68 43.05
CA VAL A 448 9.04 -4.62 44.05
C VAL A 448 8.16 -4.82 45.30
N SER A 449 6.90 -5.27 45.12
CA SER A 449 6.02 -5.56 46.26
C SER A 449 6.41 -6.83 47.05
N VAL A 450 7.08 -7.79 46.44
CA VAL A 450 7.64 -8.98 47.11
C VAL A 450 8.96 -8.63 47.83
N GLY A 451 9.78 -7.73 47.26
CA GLY A 451 11.02 -7.26 47.90
C GLY A 451 10.78 -6.38 49.13
N LEU A 452 9.66 -5.64 49.18
CA LEU A 452 9.31 -4.81 50.36
C LEU A 452 8.73 -5.63 51.54
N ARG A 453 8.18 -6.83 51.29
CA ARG A 453 7.67 -7.70 52.36
C ARG A 453 8.71 -8.62 53.01
N LEU A 454 9.90 -8.74 52.41
CA LEU A 454 11.00 -9.54 52.97
C LEU A 454 11.98 -8.74 53.84
N ARG A 455 11.73 -7.42 54.05
CA ARG A 455 12.64 -6.54 54.80
C ARG A 455 12.11 -6.07 56.16
N THR A 456 11.01 -6.61 56.63
CA THR A 456 10.38 -6.21 57.91
C THR A 456 10.34 -7.28 58.99
N ASP A 457 10.99 -8.44 58.83
CA ASP A 457 11.12 -9.42 59.92
C ASP A 457 12.54 -9.97 59.91
N ASP A 458 13.47 -9.25 60.55
CA ASP A 458 14.61 -9.83 61.26
C ASP A 458 15.39 -8.68 61.98
N SER A 459 14.91 -8.37 63.17
CA SER A 459 15.71 -7.67 64.18
C SER A 459 16.21 -8.72 65.14
N GLN A 460 17.45 -9.18 64.97
CA GLN A 460 18.35 -9.56 66.06
C GLN A 460 19.76 -9.85 65.50
N ALA A 461 20.70 -9.03 65.95
CA ALA A 461 22.14 -9.19 65.82
C ALA A 461 22.65 -10.36 66.70
N PRO A 462 23.91 -10.86 66.62
CA PRO A 462 25.13 -10.03 66.69
C PRO A 462 26.36 -10.51 65.86
N SER A 463 27.21 -9.54 65.60
CA SER A 463 28.68 -9.48 65.64
C SER A 463 29.57 -10.49 64.89
N ALA A 464 30.52 -9.84 64.24
CA ALA A 464 31.95 -10.13 64.08
C ALA A 464 32.43 -10.65 62.70
N GLY A 465 33.36 -9.87 62.13
CA GLY A 465 34.47 -10.43 61.35
C GLY A 465 34.70 -9.88 59.93
N LEU A 466 35.42 -8.78 59.88
CA LEU A 466 36.61 -8.49 59.04
C LEU A 466 36.69 -8.94 57.56
N ALA A 467 36.88 -7.92 56.72
CA ALA A 467 37.79 -7.81 55.55
C ALA A 467 37.46 -8.62 54.29
N THR A 468 37.33 -8.05 53.14
CA THR A 468 38.30 -7.46 52.23
C THR A 468 37.62 -7.07 50.91
N THR A 469 38.06 -5.98 50.40
CA THR A 469 37.92 -5.40 49.06
C THR A 469 37.84 -6.35 47.89
N GLY A 470 36.89 -6.08 46.97
CA GLY A 470 36.87 -6.73 45.65
C GLY A 470 35.93 -5.98 44.69
N THR A 471 36.49 -5.11 43.91
CA THR A 471 35.90 -4.37 42.82
C THR A 471 35.23 -5.31 41.82
N ALA A 472 33.96 -5.08 41.52
CA ALA A 472 33.27 -5.72 40.40
C ALA A 472 33.32 -4.80 39.18
N SER A 473 34.16 -5.12 38.22
CA SER A 473 34.18 -4.56 36.86
C SER A 473 33.24 -5.32 35.93
N SER A 474 32.48 -4.55 35.21
CA SER A 474 31.60 -4.78 34.08
C SER A 474 31.89 -6.01 33.21
N SER A 475 30.85 -6.80 32.98
CA SER A 475 30.77 -7.90 32.03
C SER A 475 30.26 -7.41 30.63
N LEU A 476 30.99 -6.51 30.00
CA LEU A 476 30.65 -6.02 28.64
C LEU A 476 31.76 -6.26 27.60
N ASP A 477 32.87 -6.95 27.95
CA ASP A 477 34.01 -7.14 27.05
C ASP A 477 34.27 -8.62 26.67
N ARG A 478 33.22 -9.38 26.37
CA ARG A 478 33.40 -10.80 26.02
C ARG A 478 32.83 -11.18 24.65
N TRP A 479 32.69 -10.24 23.71
CA TRP A 479 32.21 -10.53 22.34
C TRP A 479 33.17 -10.08 21.23
N ALA A 480 34.36 -9.55 21.57
CA ALA A 480 35.30 -9.04 20.55
C ALA A 480 36.48 -9.98 20.19
N ASP A 481 36.70 -11.11 20.88
CA ASP A 481 37.90 -11.96 20.68
C ASP A 481 37.62 -13.38 20.17
N ARG A 482 36.72 -13.54 19.19
CA ARG A 482 36.56 -14.80 18.46
C ARG A 482 36.44 -14.67 16.95
N ALA A 483 37.25 -13.80 16.37
CA ALA A 483 37.44 -13.75 14.92
C ALA A 483 38.95 -13.69 14.64
N GLY A 484 39.61 -14.80 14.79
CA GLY A 484 41.03 -14.94 14.43
C GLY A 484 41.47 -16.38 14.50
N SER A 485 41.80 -16.92 13.32
CA SER A 485 42.47 -18.19 13.05
C SER A 485 41.64 -19.48 13.03
N GLY A 486 41.58 -20.06 11.84
CA GLY A 486 41.11 -21.40 11.57
C GLY A 486 40.89 -21.66 10.07
N ASN A 487 42.00 -21.90 9.34
CA ASN A 487 41.95 -22.45 7.99
C ASN A 487 41.22 -23.80 8.01
N GLY A 488 40.19 -23.93 7.20
CA GLY A 488 39.50 -25.19 6.94
C GLY A 488 38.80 -25.12 5.61
N VAL A 489 39.44 -25.65 4.58
CA VAL A 489 38.91 -25.93 3.25
C VAL A 489 37.72 -26.87 3.39
N MET A 490 36.54 -26.48 2.88
CA MET A 490 35.47 -27.41 2.52
C MET A 490 34.98 -27.10 1.12
N ASP A 491 35.12 -28.09 0.26
CA ASP A 491 34.66 -28.18 -1.11
C ASP A 491 33.18 -27.90 -1.26
N VAL A 492 32.86 -27.05 -2.23
CA VAL A 492 31.52 -26.91 -2.82
C VAL A 492 31.64 -27.19 -4.32
N PRO A 493 30.95 -28.18 -4.87
CA PRO A 493 30.93 -28.42 -6.31
C PRO A 493 29.86 -27.60 -7.00
N GLY A 494 30.20 -26.96 -8.13
CA GLY A 494 29.19 -26.43 -9.07
C GLY A 494 29.47 -25.06 -9.61
N HIS A 495 30.62 -24.81 -10.21
CA HIS A 495 30.84 -23.67 -11.11
C HIS A 495 30.36 -24.02 -12.51
N PHE A 496 29.36 -23.29 -13.00
CA PHE A 496 29.12 -23.09 -14.44
C PHE A 496 29.92 -21.87 -14.88
N VAL A 497 31.03 -22.13 -15.56
CA VAL A 497 31.86 -21.12 -16.23
C VAL A 497 31.35 -21.01 -17.66
N LEU A 498 30.86 -19.85 -18.05
CA LEU A 498 30.71 -19.47 -19.45
C LEU A 498 32.05 -18.86 -19.89
N GLN A 499 32.74 -19.60 -20.75
CA GLN A 499 33.90 -19.12 -21.51
C GLN A 499 33.37 -18.24 -22.68
N PRO A 500 34.08 -17.14 -23.02
CA PRO A 500 33.85 -16.43 -24.28
C PRO A 500 34.68 -17.11 -25.37
N GLU A 501 34.01 -17.59 -26.40
CA GLU A 501 34.70 -17.99 -27.65
C GLU A 501 35.16 -16.74 -28.41
N ALA A 502 36.46 -16.70 -28.64
CA ALA A 502 37.13 -15.85 -29.62
C ALA A 502 37.04 -16.56 -30.99
N GLY A 503 36.46 -15.87 -31.96
CA GLY A 503 36.38 -16.35 -33.34
C GLY A 503 36.54 -15.21 -34.32
N ASP A 504 37.75 -15.09 -34.77
CA ASP A 504 38.26 -14.67 -36.07
C ASP A 504 37.63 -13.55 -36.89
N VAL A 505 38.46 -12.52 -37.00
CA VAL A 505 38.49 -11.45 -38.02
C VAL A 505 38.77 -12.09 -39.40
N VAL A 506 37.85 -11.93 -40.34
CA VAL A 506 38.15 -11.96 -41.78
C VAL A 506 37.63 -10.67 -42.42
N ARG A 507 38.60 -9.79 -42.75
CA ARG A 507 38.44 -8.73 -43.75
C ARG A 507 38.11 -9.34 -45.11
N LYS A 508 37.12 -8.75 -45.76
CA LYS A 508 37.15 -8.60 -47.23
C LYS A 508 36.42 -7.31 -47.59
N ASP A 509 37.23 -6.43 -48.11
CA ASP A 509 36.86 -5.27 -48.93
C ASP A 509 36.19 -5.77 -50.22
N ASP A 510 35.53 -4.81 -50.82
CA ASP A 510 35.22 -4.63 -52.24
C ASP A 510 33.79 -4.84 -52.72
N ASP A 511 33.36 -3.73 -53.18
CA ASP A 511 32.67 -3.45 -54.44
C ASP A 511 31.14 -3.36 -54.54
N VAL A 512 30.83 -2.17 -54.98
CA VAL A 512 30.00 -1.76 -56.14
C VAL A 512 28.55 -1.37 -55.85
N ARG A 513 28.33 -0.06 -55.88
CA ARG A 513 27.57 0.72 -56.91
C ARG A 513 26.46 -0.01 -57.64
N ASP A 514 25.40 0.76 -57.70
CA ASP A 514 24.30 0.75 -58.69
C ASP A 514 23.12 -0.19 -58.44
N MET A 515 21.99 0.35 -58.09
CA MET A 515 20.82 0.57 -58.94
C MET A 515 19.59 0.96 -58.15
N VAL A 516 19.13 2.14 -58.58
CA VAL A 516 17.76 2.69 -58.59
C VAL A 516 17.05 2.87 -57.27
#